data_e1ca12144daf2366990f800a4dbb5163
#
_entry.id   e1ca12144daf2366990f800a4dbb5163
#
_cell.length_a   1.000
_cell.length_b   1.000
_cell.length_c   1.000
_cell.angle_alpha   90.00
_cell.angle_beta   90.00
_cell.angle_gamma   90.00
#
_symmetry.space_group_name_H-M   'P 1'
#
loop_
_entity.id
_entity.type
_entity.pdbx_description
1 polymer ?
#
loop_
_entity_poly.entity_id
_entity_poly.type
_entity_poly.pdbx_seq_one_letter_code
_entity_poly.pdbx_strand_id
1 'polypeptide(L)'
;ADRIIRGEIAPDARLRQDHIAEEFGTSHVPVREAFRRLEAQGLAINLPRRGARVASFDLKEVREVAEMRAALEGLALKHAAQHLTPAILDAAEEATREGDAAGDVHAWEEANRRFHRLILAPCGMVRLLAAIDDLHAASARFLFSAWQSGWEKRTDHDHRAILAALRQGRADEAAAILQKHVQWIGRAPV
;
A
#
# COMPACT_ATOMS: atom_id res chain seq x y z
N ALA A 1 14.65 0.33 0.45
CA ALA A 1 13.22 0.56 0.65
C ALA A 1 12.48 -0.76 0.84
N ASP A 2 12.55 -1.69 -0.14
CA ASP A 2 11.73 -2.92 -0.17
C ASP A 2 11.80 -3.75 1.12
N ARG A 3 12.99 -3.93 1.69
CA ARG A 3 13.18 -4.67 2.95
C ARG A 3 12.47 -4.02 4.15
N ILE A 4 12.39 -2.68 4.17
CA ILE A 4 11.64 -1.94 5.19
C ILE A 4 10.14 -2.09 4.95
N ILE A 5 9.70 -1.91 3.71
CA ILE A 5 8.30 -2.03 3.32
C ILE A 5 7.79 -3.45 3.61
N ARG A 6 8.58 -4.47 3.30
CA ARG A 6 8.24 -5.88 3.58
C ARG A 6 8.39 -6.29 5.05
N GLY A 7 8.77 -5.38 5.95
CA GLY A 7 8.95 -5.70 7.36
C GLY A 7 10.18 -6.56 7.69
N GLU A 8 11.05 -6.83 6.71
CA GLU A 8 12.31 -7.56 6.94
C GLU A 8 13.26 -6.80 7.87
N ILE A 9 13.14 -5.46 7.90
CA ILE A 9 13.82 -4.59 8.84
C ILE A 9 12.75 -3.97 9.72
N ALA A 10 12.74 -4.33 10.99
CA ALA A 10 11.69 -3.93 11.94
C ALA A 10 11.64 -2.41 12.15
N PRO A 11 10.45 -1.84 12.52
CA PRO A 11 10.34 -0.48 13.01
C PRO A 11 11.34 -0.20 14.14
N ASP A 12 11.86 1.03 14.22
CA ASP A 12 12.92 1.47 15.14
C ASP A 12 14.28 0.78 14.98
N ALA A 13 14.43 -0.20 14.09
CA ALA A 13 15.71 -0.82 13.83
C ALA A 13 16.74 0.21 13.34
N ARG A 14 17.96 0.12 13.88
CA ARG A 14 19.05 1.03 13.53
C ARG A 14 19.61 0.70 12.15
N LEU A 15 19.65 1.69 11.27
CA LEU A 15 20.26 1.59 9.96
C LEU A 15 21.72 2.05 10.06
N ARG A 16 22.66 1.09 10.05
CA ARG A 16 24.11 1.37 10.17
C ARG A 16 24.73 1.53 8.79
N GLN A 17 25.26 2.72 8.51
CA GLN A 17 25.87 3.02 7.20
C GLN A 17 27.02 2.06 6.87
N ASP A 18 27.87 1.76 7.85
CA ASP A 18 29.02 0.86 7.67
C ASP A 18 28.57 -0.52 7.23
N HIS A 19 27.59 -1.09 7.93
CA HIS A 19 27.03 -2.41 7.66
C HIS A 19 26.36 -2.49 6.28
N ILE A 20 25.57 -1.47 5.93
CA ILE A 20 24.90 -1.40 4.62
C ILE A 20 25.95 -1.24 3.50
N ALA A 21 26.98 -0.41 3.70
CA ALA A 21 28.04 -0.22 2.73
C ALA A 21 28.81 -1.53 2.48
N GLU A 22 29.11 -2.29 3.53
CA GLU A 22 29.77 -3.60 3.47
C GLU A 22 28.86 -4.62 2.75
N GLU A 23 27.59 -4.74 3.14
CA GLU A 23 26.62 -5.67 2.58
C GLU A 23 26.45 -5.48 1.06
N PHE A 24 26.42 -4.23 0.58
CA PHE A 24 26.25 -3.91 -0.83
C PHE A 24 27.57 -3.66 -1.59
N GLY A 25 28.72 -3.86 -0.96
CA GLY A 25 30.03 -3.67 -1.58
C GLY A 25 30.27 -2.25 -2.10
N THR A 26 29.76 -1.22 -1.38
CA THR A 26 29.77 0.17 -1.84
C THR A 26 30.40 1.11 -0.80
N SER A 27 30.59 2.39 -1.18
CA SER A 27 31.07 3.41 -0.24
C SER A 27 29.92 4.03 0.57
N HIS A 28 30.27 4.81 1.62
CA HIS A 28 29.29 5.50 2.47
C HIS A 28 28.47 6.58 1.72
N VAL A 29 28.99 7.12 0.62
CA VAL A 29 28.31 8.20 -0.11
C VAL A 29 26.97 7.76 -0.68
N PRO A 30 26.87 6.69 -1.50
CA PRO A 30 25.58 6.23 -2.00
C PRO A 30 24.66 5.73 -0.89
N VAL A 31 25.20 5.20 0.22
CA VAL A 31 24.39 4.79 1.38
C VAL A 31 23.73 6.00 2.04
N ARG A 32 24.45 7.11 2.21
CA ARG A 32 23.87 8.35 2.74
C ARG A 32 22.77 8.91 1.84
N GLU A 33 23.00 8.88 0.51
CA GLU A 33 21.95 9.31 -0.44
C GLU A 33 20.73 8.40 -0.38
N ALA A 34 20.92 7.08 -0.24
CA ALA A 34 19.82 6.14 -0.04
C ALA A 34 19.06 6.45 1.26
N PHE A 35 19.75 6.75 2.37
CA PHE A 35 19.10 7.13 3.63
C PHE A 35 18.30 8.43 3.51
N ARG A 36 18.81 9.44 2.80
CA ARG A 36 18.05 10.67 2.53
C ARG A 36 16.78 10.40 1.72
N ARG A 37 16.85 9.49 0.75
CA ARG A 37 15.66 9.07 -0.02
C ARG A 37 14.65 8.32 0.86
N LEU A 38 15.13 7.42 1.73
CA LEU A 38 14.27 6.74 2.70
C LEU A 38 13.60 7.72 3.66
N GLU A 39 14.34 8.76 4.11
CA GLU A 39 13.82 9.81 4.97
C GLU A 39 12.76 10.66 4.24
N ALA A 40 13.01 11.03 2.99
CA ALA A 40 12.03 11.75 2.16
C ALA A 40 10.76 10.93 1.88
N GLN A 41 10.87 9.61 1.89
CA GLN A 41 9.75 8.66 1.75
C GLN A 41 9.07 8.33 3.09
N GLY A 42 9.52 8.90 4.21
CA GLY A 42 9.00 8.57 5.55
C GLY A 42 9.34 7.14 6.02
N LEU A 43 10.25 6.44 5.33
CA LEU A 43 10.66 5.07 5.69
C LEU A 43 11.75 5.02 6.76
N ALA A 44 12.48 6.11 6.93
CA ALA A 44 13.52 6.25 7.94
C ALA A 44 13.48 7.63 8.57
N ILE A 45 13.99 7.72 9.79
CA ILE A 45 14.21 8.98 10.51
C ILE A 45 15.69 9.10 10.88
N ASN A 46 16.25 10.29 10.75
CA ASN A 46 17.60 10.58 11.17
C ASN A 46 17.58 11.28 12.53
N LEU A 47 18.03 10.56 13.56
CA LEU A 47 18.08 11.09 14.92
C LEU A 47 19.45 11.74 15.17
N PRO A 48 19.51 13.04 15.56
CA PRO A 48 20.76 13.71 15.87
C PRO A 48 21.60 12.89 16.85
N ARG A 49 22.86 12.63 16.53
CA ARG A 49 23.84 11.85 17.33
C ARG A 49 23.49 10.37 17.52
N ARG A 50 22.32 9.88 17.03
CA ARG A 50 21.88 8.48 17.17
C ARG A 50 21.83 7.73 15.83
N GLY A 51 22.03 8.45 14.71
CA GLY A 51 22.02 7.87 13.35
C GLY A 51 20.63 7.62 12.81
N ALA A 52 20.56 6.95 11.67
CA ALA A 52 19.31 6.63 11.02
C ALA A 52 18.65 5.39 11.63
N ARG A 53 17.31 5.42 11.71
CA ARG A 53 16.47 4.29 12.12
C ARG A 53 15.31 4.14 11.17
N VAL A 54 14.76 2.92 11.08
CA VAL A 54 13.46 2.70 10.43
C VAL A 54 12.40 3.50 11.19
N ALA A 55 11.55 4.24 10.47
CA ALA A 55 10.48 4.99 11.09
C ALA A 55 9.48 4.04 11.78
N SER A 56 9.12 4.35 13.02
CA SER A 56 8.03 3.67 13.72
C SER A 56 6.67 4.11 13.17
N PHE A 57 5.63 3.35 13.48
CA PHE A 57 4.27 3.70 13.05
C PHE A 57 3.61 4.59 14.10
N ASP A 58 3.03 5.70 13.64
CA ASP A 58 2.05 6.45 14.42
C ASP A 58 0.65 6.08 13.91
N LEU A 59 -0.23 5.67 14.83
CA LEU A 59 -1.63 5.35 14.50
C LEU A 59 -2.38 6.54 13.87
N LYS A 60 -1.94 7.77 14.15
CA LYS A 60 -2.48 8.97 13.49
C LYS A 60 -2.08 8.99 12.02
N GLU A 61 -0.80 8.71 11.71
CA GLU A 61 -0.30 8.61 10.35
C GLU A 61 -1.02 7.53 9.56
N VAL A 62 -1.24 6.35 10.17
CA VAL A 62 -2.00 5.25 9.52
C VAL A 62 -3.42 5.68 9.16
N ARG A 63 -4.11 6.38 10.06
CA ARG A 63 -5.45 6.91 9.80
C ARG A 63 -5.45 7.99 8.73
N GLU A 64 -4.50 8.90 8.77
CA GLU A 64 -4.34 9.96 7.77
C GLU A 64 -4.10 9.36 6.38
N VAL A 65 -3.20 8.40 6.26
CA VAL A 65 -2.95 7.66 5.00
C VAL A 65 -4.21 6.97 4.50
N ALA A 66 -4.96 6.31 5.37
CA ALA A 66 -6.22 5.64 4.99
C ALA A 66 -7.28 6.62 4.50
N GLU A 67 -7.45 7.78 5.15
CA GLU A 67 -8.38 8.82 4.74
C GLU A 67 -7.98 9.46 3.39
N MET A 68 -6.69 9.75 3.21
CA MET A 68 -6.18 10.27 1.94
C MET A 68 -6.39 9.26 0.80
N ARG A 69 -6.05 7.99 1.03
CA ARG A 69 -6.30 6.92 0.04
C ARG A 69 -7.77 6.82 -0.33
N ALA A 70 -8.64 6.77 0.67
CA ALA A 70 -10.08 6.66 0.43
C ALA A 70 -10.60 7.81 -0.45
N ALA A 71 -10.19 9.04 -0.18
CA ALA A 71 -10.57 10.20 -0.96
C ALA A 71 -10.05 10.15 -2.40
N LEU A 72 -8.75 9.85 -2.57
CA LEU A 72 -8.10 9.84 -3.88
C LEU A 72 -8.51 8.64 -4.73
N GLU A 73 -8.63 7.45 -4.15
CA GLU A 73 -9.08 6.26 -4.86
C GLU A 73 -10.55 6.36 -5.26
N GLY A 74 -11.42 6.91 -4.38
CA GLY A 74 -12.81 7.18 -4.73
C GLY A 74 -12.93 8.16 -5.90
N LEU A 75 -12.11 9.22 -5.92
CA LEU A 75 -12.04 10.15 -7.05
C LEU A 75 -11.58 9.44 -8.33
N ALA A 76 -10.49 8.67 -8.25
CA ALA A 76 -9.95 7.94 -9.40
C ALA A 76 -10.98 6.95 -9.97
N LEU A 77 -11.68 6.20 -9.11
CA LEU A 77 -12.69 5.23 -9.55
C LEU A 77 -13.86 5.89 -10.28
N LYS A 78 -14.33 7.03 -9.82
CA LYS A 78 -15.39 7.78 -10.52
C LYS A 78 -14.99 8.18 -11.94
N HIS A 79 -13.73 8.59 -12.13
CA HIS A 79 -13.18 8.89 -13.46
C HIS A 79 -12.88 7.64 -14.28
N ALA A 80 -12.47 6.54 -13.64
CA ALA A 80 -12.16 5.28 -14.32
C ALA A 80 -13.41 4.55 -14.81
N ALA A 81 -14.54 4.67 -14.11
CA ALA A 81 -15.71 3.83 -14.28
C ALA A 81 -16.23 3.77 -15.73
N GLN A 82 -16.22 4.90 -16.45
CA GLN A 82 -16.65 4.97 -17.86
C GLN A 82 -15.66 4.32 -18.85
N HIS A 83 -14.46 3.98 -18.41
CA HIS A 83 -13.39 3.38 -19.22
C HIS A 83 -13.10 1.92 -18.83
N LEU A 84 -13.81 1.39 -17.82
CA LEU A 84 -13.67 -0.01 -17.41
C LEU A 84 -14.29 -0.94 -18.47
N THR A 85 -13.49 -1.89 -18.91
CA THR A 85 -13.95 -2.94 -19.83
C THR A 85 -14.25 -4.24 -19.07
N PRO A 86 -15.06 -5.16 -19.61
CA PRO A 86 -15.25 -6.49 -19.03
C PRO A 86 -13.93 -7.19 -18.72
N ALA A 87 -12.95 -7.12 -19.63
CA ALA A 87 -11.64 -7.74 -19.43
C ALA A 87 -10.88 -7.17 -18.23
N ILE A 88 -10.98 -5.86 -17.97
CA ILE A 88 -10.37 -5.25 -16.77
C ILE A 88 -11.08 -5.73 -15.51
N LEU A 89 -12.41 -5.80 -15.51
CA LEU A 89 -13.18 -6.29 -14.37
C LEU A 89 -12.93 -7.78 -14.08
N ASP A 90 -12.76 -8.59 -15.10
CA ASP A 90 -12.42 -10.01 -14.97
C ASP A 90 -10.99 -10.19 -14.41
N ALA A 91 -10.03 -9.38 -14.88
CA ALA A 91 -8.69 -9.37 -14.32
C ALA A 91 -8.66 -8.92 -12.85
N ALA A 92 -9.50 -7.94 -12.47
CA ALA A 92 -9.64 -7.49 -11.09
C ALA A 92 -10.30 -8.57 -10.19
N GLU A 93 -11.26 -9.33 -10.72
CA GLU A 93 -11.84 -10.47 -10.03
C GLU A 93 -10.82 -11.59 -9.82
N GLU A 94 -9.94 -11.85 -10.80
CA GLU A 94 -8.84 -12.80 -10.64
C GLU A 94 -7.88 -12.35 -9.53
N ALA A 95 -7.48 -11.07 -9.51
CA ALA A 95 -6.66 -10.52 -8.43
C ALA A 95 -7.33 -10.69 -7.05
N THR A 96 -8.66 -10.54 -6.95
CA THR A 96 -9.39 -10.80 -5.72
C THR A 96 -9.30 -12.27 -5.31
N ARG A 97 -9.43 -13.21 -6.25
CA ARG A 97 -9.30 -14.67 -5.99
C ARG A 97 -7.89 -15.05 -5.56
N GLU A 98 -6.88 -14.46 -6.18
CA GLU A 98 -5.47 -14.64 -5.79
C GLU A 98 -5.26 -14.17 -4.33
N GLY A 99 -5.83 -13.02 -3.96
CA GLY A 99 -5.78 -12.50 -2.59
C GLY A 99 -6.44 -13.42 -1.58
N ASP A 100 -7.63 -13.95 -1.88
CA ASP A 100 -8.33 -14.90 -1.00
C ASP A 100 -7.55 -16.22 -0.82
N ALA A 101 -6.80 -16.64 -1.84
CA ALA A 101 -5.99 -17.84 -1.81
C ALA A 101 -4.60 -17.64 -1.18
N ALA A 102 -4.21 -16.40 -0.91
CA ALA A 102 -2.86 -16.05 -0.46
C ALA A 102 -2.46 -16.80 0.82
N GLY A 103 -1.24 -17.30 0.83
CA GLY A 103 -0.66 -18.03 1.97
C GLY A 103 -0.03 -17.15 3.02
N ASP A 104 0.24 -15.90 2.69
CA ASP A 104 0.87 -14.90 3.57
C ASP A 104 0.40 -13.49 3.24
N VAL A 105 0.76 -12.55 4.09
CA VAL A 105 0.37 -11.14 3.97
C VAL A 105 0.98 -10.45 2.74
N HIS A 106 2.16 -10.88 2.29
CA HIS A 106 2.83 -10.29 1.13
C HIS A 106 2.11 -10.65 -0.16
N ALA A 107 1.79 -11.94 -0.34
CA ALA A 107 1.02 -12.42 -1.48
C ALA A 107 -0.38 -11.79 -1.51
N TRP A 108 -1.01 -11.65 -0.36
CA TRP A 108 -2.30 -10.97 -0.23
C TRP A 108 -2.22 -9.49 -0.63
N GLU A 109 -1.22 -8.77 -0.11
CA GLU A 109 -1.07 -7.33 -0.41
C GLU A 109 -0.76 -7.09 -1.89
N GLU A 110 0.07 -7.94 -2.51
CA GLU A 110 0.36 -7.85 -3.94
C GLU A 110 -0.91 -8.01 -4.79
N ALA A 111 -1.74 -9.00 -4.48
CA ALA A 111 -3.02 -9.23 -5.13
C ALA A 111 -4.00 -8.07 -4.88
N ASN A 112 -4.10 -7.59 -3.64
CA ASN A 112 -4.89 -6.44 -3.25
C ASN A 112 -4.48 -5.17 -4.02
N ARG A 113 -3.19 -4.87 -4.06
CA ARG A 113 -2.64 -3.73 -4.81
C ARG A 113 -2.92 -3.84 -6.30
N ARG A 114 -2.79 -5.06 -6.85
CA ARG A 114 -3.12 -5.34 -8.26
C ARG A 114 -4.60 -5.07 -8.56
N PHE A 115 -5.52 -5.49 -7.66
CA PHE A 115 -6.94 -5.18 -7.78
C PHE A 115 -7.18 -3.67 -7.87
N HIS A 116 -6.68 -2.89 -6.90
CA HIS A 116 -6.84 -1.44 -6.89
C HIS A 116 -6.28 -0.78 -8.17
N ARG A 117 -5.08 -1.18 -8.60
CA ARG A 117 -4.48 -0.63 -9.84
C ARG A 117 -5.33 -0.92 -11.07
N LEU A 118 -5.89 -2.11 -11.22
CA LEU A 118 -6.71 -2.48 -12.36
C LEU A 118 -7.98 -1.61 -12.47
N ILE A 119 -8.66 -1.37 -11.37
CA ILE A 119 -9.91 -0.59 -11.39
C ILE A 119 -9.65 0.93 -11.42
N LEU A 120 -8.49 1.42 -11.01
CA LEU A 120 -8.20 2.86 -10.93
C LEU A 120 -7.39 3.39 -12.13
N ALA A 121 -6.51 2.57 -12.74
CA ALA A 121 -5.65 2.98 -13.84
C ALA A 121 -6.40 3.61 -15.03
N PRO A 122 -7.62 3.14 -15.41
CA PRO A 122 -8.38 3.73 -16.52
C PRO A 122 -8.80 5.17 -16.32
N CYS A 123 -8.67 5.76 -15.12
CA CYS A 123 -8.91 7.20 -14.91
C CYS A 123 -7.94 8.09 -15.72
N GLY A 124 -6.77 7.57 -16.11
CA GLY A 124 -5.76 8.28 -16.91
C GLY A 124 -5.08 9.47 -16.19
N MET A 125 -5.37 9.70 -14.92
CA MET A 125 -4.85 10.84 -14.14
C MET A 125 -3.49 10.49 -13.53
N VAL A 126 -2.41 10.66 -14.29
CA VAL A 126 -1.05 10.20 -13.93
C VAL A 126 -0.58 10.68 -12.56
N ARG A 127 -0.82 11.95 -12.20
CA ARG A 127 -0.43 12.50 -10.90
C ARG A 127 -1.24 11.93 -9.75
N LEU A 128 -2.54 11.70 -9.97
CA LEU A 128 -3.42 11.09 -8.97
C LEU A 128 -3.00 9.65 -8.71
N LEU A 129 -2.74 8.88 -9.77
CA LEU A 129 -2.28 7.49 -9.66
C LEU A 129 -0.93 7.39 -8.95
N ALA A 130 0.01 8.30 -9.23
CA ALA A 130 1.29 8.34 -8.53
C ALA A 130 1.11 8.60 -7.02
N ALA A 131 0.26 9.56 -6.64
CA ALA A 131 -0.04 9.83 -5.23
C ALA A 131 -0.73 8.62 -4.53
N ILE A 132 -1.62 7.92 -5.24
CA ILE A 132 -2.24 6.68 -4.74
C ILE A 132 -1.19 5.59 -4.55
N ASP A 133 -0.27 5.40 -5.50
CA ASP A 133 0.81 4.40 -5.39
C ASP A 133 1.72 4.66 -4.19
N ASP A 134 2.07 5.92 -3.90
CA ASP A 134 2.87 6.30 -2.72
C ASP A 134 2.13 5.98 -1.41
N LEU A 135 0.84 6.28 -1.35
CA LEU A 135 0.01 5.98 -0.18
C LEU A 135 -0.24 4.47 0.00
N HIS A 136 -0.31 3.70 -1.10
CA HIS A 136 -0.36 2.23 -1.02
C HIS A 136 0.91 1.67 -0.39
N ALA A 137 2.09 2.18 -0.79
CA ALA A 137 3.36 1.76 -0.20
C ALA A 137 3.42 2.05 1.31
N ALA A 138 2.91 3.22 1.74
CA ALA A 138 2.81 3.57 3.15
C ALA A 138 1.86 2.62 3.92
N SER A 139 0.70 2.28 3.34
CA SER A 139 -0.26 1.34 3.93
C SER A 139 0.30 -0.08 4.02
N ALA A 140 0.99 -0.56 2.97
CA ALA A 140 1.58 -1.90 2.93
C ALA A 140 2.59 -2.10 4.06
N ARG A 141 3.43 -1.08 4.33
CA ARG A 141 4.39 -1.09 5.43
C ARG A 141 3.74 -1.34 6.80
N PHE A 142 2.60 -0.68 7.05
CA PHE A 142 1.83 -0.88 8.27
C PHE A 142 1.26 -2.30 8.34
N LEU A 143 0.64 -2.79 7.26
CA LEU A 143 0.07 -4.13 7.18
C LEU A 143 1.12 -5.22 7.45
N PHE A 144 2.28 -5.11 6.83
CA PHE A 144 3.36 -6.08 7.04
C PHE A 144 3.88 -6.10 8.47
N SER A 145 3.96 -4.94 9.13
CA SER A 145 4.37 -4.87 10.54
C SER A 145 3.32 -5.44 11.49
N ALA A 146 2.04 -5.14 11.25
CA ALA A 146 0.95 -5.57 12.12
C ALA A 146 0.68 -7.08 12.03
N TRP A 147 1.00 -7.71 10.88
CA TRP A 147 0.57 -9.08 10.58
C TRP A 147 1.70 -10.08 10.40
N GLN A 148 2.91 -9.74 10.87
CA GLN A 148 4.09 -10.64 10.81
C GLN A 148 3.87 -11.99 11.51
N SER A 149 3.03 -12.06 12.53
CA SER A 149 2.90 -13.23 13.39
C SER A 149 1.52 -13.94 13.36
N GLY A 150 0.61 -13.51 12.49
CA GLY A 150 -0.77 -14.01 12.59
C GLY A 150 -1.58 -13.86 11.31
N TRP A 151 -1.01 -14.16 10.13
CA TRP A 151 -1.78 -14.14 8.90
C TRP A 151 -2.88 -15.19 8.90
N GLU A 152 -4.12 -14.75 8.74
CA GLU A 152 -5.28 -15.60 8.51
C GLU A 152 -5.86 -15.35 7.13
N LYS A 153 -6.15 -16.42 6.40
CA LYS A 153 -6.84 -16.33 5.10
C LYS A 153 -8.18 -15.64 5.28
N ARG A 154 -8.50 -14.75 4.36
CA ARG A 154 -9.73 -13.97 4.39
C ARG A 154 -10.36 -13.90 3.00
N THR A 155 -11.67 -13.80 2.99
CA THR A 155 -12.44 -13.55 1.77
C THR A 155 -12.73 -12.07 1.67
N ASP A 156 -12.32 -11.43 0.58
CA ASP A 156 -12.58 -10.02 0.36
C ASP A 156 -13.98 -9.79 -0.22
N HIS A 157 -14.95 -9.57 0.65
CA HIS A 157 -16.32 -9.29 0.28
C HIS A 157 -16.49 -7.90 -0.34
N ASP A 158 -15.68 -6.93 0.07
CA ASP A 158 -15.77 -5.55 -0.41
C ASP A 158 -15.32 -5.46 -1.87
N HIS A 159 -14.22 -6.14 -2.26
CA HIS A 159 -13.79 -6.20 -3.66
C HIS A 159 -14.89 -6.77 -4.56
N ARG A 160 -15.57 -7.84 -4.13
CA ARG A 160 -16.70 -8.42 -4.89
C ARG A 160 -17.87 -7.46 -5.00
N ALA A 161 -18.19 -6.74 -3.93
CA ALA A 161 -19.26 -5.74 -3.93
C ALA A 161 -18.93 -4.56 -4.87
N ILE A 162 -17.66 -4.09 -4.87
CA ILE A 162 -17.17 -3.06 -5.80
C ILE A 162 -17.33 -3.54 -7.24
N LEU A 163 -16.86 -4.74 -7.58
CA LEU A 163 -16.97 -5.31 -8.93
C LEU A 163 -18.42 -5.48 -9.36
N ALA A 164 -19.30 -5.94 -8.46
CA ALA A 164 -20.72 -6.08 -8.75
C ALA A 164 -21.39 -4.73 -9.07
N ALA A 165 -21.06 -3.68 -8.32
CA ALA A 165 -21.56 -2.33 -8.58
C ALA A 165 -21.03 -1.77 -9.91
N LEU A 166 -19.74 -1.98 -10.22
CA LEU A 166 -19.11 -1.55 -11.48
C LEU A 166 -19.72 -2.26 -12.70
N ARG A 167 -19.95 -3.56 -12.63
CA ARG A 167 -20.60 -4.34 -13.70
C ARG A 167 -22.04 -3.91 -13.98
N GLN A 168 -22.69 -3.30 -12.98
CA GLN A 168 -24.04 -2.74 -13.10
C GLN A 168 -24.05 -1.24 -13.45
N GLY A 169 -22.90 -0.63 -13.72
CA GLY A 169 -22.78 0.79 -14.06
C GLY A 169 -23.01 1.73 -12.87
N ARG A 170 -22.99 1.22 -11.63
CA ARG A 170 -23.25 1.99 -10.40
C ARG A 170 -21.96 2.55 -9.81
N ALA A 171 -21.33 3.47 -10.55
CA ALA A 171 -19.99 4.00 -10.23
C ALA A 171 -19.90 4.69 -8.86
N ASP A 172 -20.90 5.50 -8.48
CA ASP A 172 -20.91 6.20 -7.20
C ASP A 172 -21.03 5.23 -6.02
N GLU A 173 -21.81 4.15 -6.17
CA GLU A 173 -21.92 3.10 -5.16
C GLU A 173 -20.58 2.34 -5.02
N ALA A 174 -19.96 1.96 -6.14
CA ALA A 174 -18.65 1.32 -6.13
C ALA A 174 -17.60 2.20 -5.44
N ALA A 175 -17.59 3.50 -5.74
CA ALA A 175 -16.67 4.45 -5.09
C ALA A 175 -16.93 4.57 -3.58
N ALA A 176 -18.19 4.58 -3.15
CA ALA A 176 -18.53 4.63 -1.73
C ALA A 176 -18.11 3.36 -0.97
N ILE A 177 -18.25 2.19 -1.60
CA ILE A 177 -17.79 0.92 -1.03
C ILE A 177 -16.25 0.93 -0.93
N LEU A 178 -15.56 1.33 -2.01
CA LEU A 178 -14.09 1.42 -2.03
C LEU A 178 -13.56 2.35 -0.94
N GLN A 179 -14.17 3.51 -0.74
CA GLN A 179 -13.78 4.45 0.31
C GLN A 179 -13.87 3.81 1.70
N LYS A 180 -14.97 3.12 2.01
CA LYS A 180 -15.15 2.42 3.30
C LYS A 180 -14.14 1.29 3.46
N HIS A 181 -13.90 0.52 2.40
CA HIS A 181 -12.94 -0.57 2.36
C HIS A 181 -11.53 -0.08 2.73
N VAL A 182 -11.09 1.01 2.10
CA VAL A 182 -9.76 1.60 2.37
C VAL A 182 -9.66 2.16 3.79
N GLN A 183 -10.71 2.85 4.28
CA GLN A 183 -10.75 3.40 5.63
C GLN A 183 -10.67 2.34 6.73
N TRP A 184 -11.11 1.10 6.45
CA TRP A 184 -11.03 0.01 7.42
C TRP A 184 -9.60 -0.27 7.87
N ILE A 185 -8.60 -0.13 6.99
CA ILE A 185 -7.18 -0.31 7.31
C ILE A 185 -6.74 0.63 8.43
N GLY A 186 -7.25 1.87 8.44
CA GLY A 186 -6.97 2.86 9.49
C GLY A 186 -7.67 2.57 10.83
N ARG A 187 -8.56 1.58 10.88
CA ARG A 187 -9.35 1.20 12.06
C ARG A 187 -9.00 -0.17 12.61
N ALA A 188 -8.13 -0.93 11.92
CA ALA A 188 -7.70 -2.24 12.38
C ALA A 188 -7.06 -2.12 13.78
N PRO A 189 -7.45 -2.95 14.75
CA PRO A 189 -6.79 -2.99 16.05
C PRO A 189 -5.34 -3.44 15.86
N VAL A 190 -4.42 -2.73 16.49
CA VAL A 190 -2.98 -3.05 16.58
C VAL A 190 -2.78 -4.01 17.72
#